data_1742d9ec7f65601f3fe8fb1f90c68301
#
_entry.id   1742d9ec7f65601f3fe8fb1f90c68301
#
_cell.length_a   1.000
_cell.length_b   1.000
_cell.length_c   1.000
_cell.angle_alpha   90.00
_cell.angle_beta   90.00
_cell.angle_gamma   90.00
#
_symmetry.space_group_name_H-M   'P 1'
#
loop_
_entity.id
_entity.type
_entity.pdbx_description
1 polymer ?
#
loop_
_entity_poly.entity_id
_entity_poly.type
_entity_poly.pdbx_seq_one_letter_code
_entity_poly.pdbx_strand_id
1 'polypeptide(L)'
;MATTNNNNELYTDIDNQFKEIYSSLNTFMKQSKVISDQLRTLQRNCKQADRAARIRNKRPQEPMNVSKELAKFLKIGSGEQLTKASVMKMVSTYIKDKNLQVADDKRKFVPNKELVKIFGISKAQNMTFVEINKHVSQHLSK
;
A
#
# COMPACT_ATOMS: atom_id res chain seq x y z
N MET A 1 -17.76 52.73 55.61
CA MET A 1 -16.67 51.77 55.37
C MET A 1 -17.09 50.35 55.00
N ALA A 2 -18.35 50.06 54.60
CA ALA A 2 -18.87 48.71 54.33
C ALA A 2 -18.91 48.35 52.83
N THR A 3 -18.83 49.32 51.92
CA THR A 3 -18.96 49.10 50.47
C THR A 3 -17.69 48.61 49.77
N THR A 4 -16.52 48.87 50.37
CA THR A 4 -15.21 48.48 49.74
C THR A 4 -14.89 47.00 49.96
N ASN A 5 -15.40 46.39 51.03
CA ASN A 5 -15.17 44.94 51.31
C ASN A 5 -15.97 44.04 50.37
N ASN A 6 -17.20 44.44 50.04
CA ASN A 6 -18.09 43.64 49.17
C ASN A 6 -17.58 43.56 47.74
N ASN A 7 -16.92 44.60 47.23
CA ASN A 7 -16.35 44.57 45.86
C ASN A 7 -15.10 43.68 45.78
N ASN A 8 -14.27 43.61 46.81
CA ASN A 8 -13.10 42.73 46.83
C ASN A 8 -13.49 41.24 46.86
N GLU A 9 -14.52 40.87 47.61
CA GLU A 9 -15.05 39.50 47.64
C GLU A 9 -15.62 39.10 46.28
N LEU A 10 -16.36 40.00 45.61
CA LEU A 10 -16.91 39.77 44.29
C LEU A 10 -15.80 39.56 43.22
N TYR A 11 -14.75 40.37 43.25
CA TYR A 11 -13.62 40.21 42.33
C TYR A 11 -12.86 38.90 42.58
N THR A 12 -12.72 38.48 43.83
CA THR A 12 -12.07 37.22 44.19
C THR A 12 -12.89 36.01 43.69
N ASP A 13 -14.21 36.10 43.83
CA ASP A 13 -15.12 35.05 43.37
C ASP A 13 -15.13 34.92 41.85
N ILE A 14 -15.14 36.04 41.13
CA ILE A 14 -15.01 36.07 39.66
C ILE A 14 -13.68 35.46 39.24
N ASP A 15 -12.57 35.79 39.89
CA ASP A 15 -11.23 35.27 39.56
C ASP A 15 -11.15 33.74 39.78
N ASN A 16 -11.81 33.25 40.84
CA ASN A 16 -11.91 31.82 41.11
C ASN A 16 -12.76 31.09 40.03
N GLN A 17 -13.88 31.66 39.63
CA GLN A 17 -14.72 31.12 38.56
C GLN A 17 -13.95 31.07 37.23
N PHE A 18 -13.17 32.10 36.89
CA PHE A 18 -12.30 32.06 35.70
C PHE A 18 -11.27 30.95 35.77
N LYS A 19 -10.61 30.72 36.90
CA LYS A 19 -9.64 29.63 37.08
C LYS A 19 -10.30 28.26 36.94
N GLU A 20 -11.50 28.07 37.45
CA GLU A 20 -12.26 26.81 37.28
C GLU A 20 -12.63 26.56 35.82
N ILE A 21 -13.12 27.59 35.12
CA ILE A 21 -13.43 27.49 33.68
C ILE A 21 -12.16 27.15 32.89
N TYR A 22 -11.04 27.82 33.19
CA TYR A 22 -9.76 27.51 32.51
C TYR A 22 -9.28 26.10 32.76
N SER A 23 -9.41 25.61 33.98
CA SER A 23 -9.07 24.23 34.34
C SER A 23 -9.95 23.22 33.61
N SER A 24 -11.25 23.47 33.55
CA SER A 24 -12.23 22.64 32.84
C SER A 24 -11.96 22.63 31.34
N LEU A 25 -11.65 23.77 30.75
CA LEU A 25 -11.29 23.89 29.34
C LEU A 25 -10.03 23.10 29.01
N ASN A 26 -8.99 23.20 29.82
CA ASN A 26 -7.77 22.42 29.65
C ASN A 26 -8.00 20.91 29.72
N THR A 27 -8.85 20.48 30.64
CA THR A 27 -9.25 19.09 30.80
C THR A 27 -10.00 18.60 29.55
N PHE A 28 -10.95 19.40 29.08
CA PHE A 28 -11.68 19.11 27.83
C PHE A 28 -10.76 19.00 26.62
N MET A 29 -9.80 19.91 26.47
CA MET A 29 -8.81 19.85 25.39
C MET A 29 -7.97 18.56 25.44
N LYS A 30 -7.53 18.14 26.63
CA LYS A 30 -6.80 16.88 26.80
C LYS A 30 -7.65 15.67 26.43
N GLN A 31 -8.90 15.63 26.87
CA GLN A 31 -9.85 14.57 26.54
C GLN A 31 -10.14 14.51 25.02
N SER A 32 -10.35 15.66 24.40
CA SER A 32 -10.56 15.77 22.94
C SER A 32 -9.38 15.19 22.14
N LYS A 33 -8.15 15.45 22.61
CA LYS A 33 -6.95 14.85 21.97
C LYS A 33 -6.93 13.33 22.11
N VAL A 34 -7.24 12.80 23.28
CA VAL A 34 -7.31 11.34 23.51
C VAL A 34 -8.34 10.69 22.60
N ILE A 35 -9.54 11.27 22.50
CA ILE A 35 -10.60 10.78 21.60
C ILE A 35 -10.14 10.79 20.13
N SER A 36 -9.47 11.86 19.73
CA SER A 36 -8.93 11.99 18.37
C SER A 36 -7.90 10.88 18.04
N ASP A 37 -7.02 10.56 18.99
CA ASP A 37 -6.03 9.50 18.83
C ASP A 37 -6.67 8.10 18.82
N GLN A 38 -7.70 7.88 19.63
CA GLN A 38 -8.50 6.66 19.61
C GLN A 38 -9.21 6.47 18.27
N LEU A 39 -9.81 7.51 17.70
CA LEU A 39 -10.43 7.47 16.38
C LEU A 39 -9.43 7.11 15.28
N ARG A 40 -8.24 7.70 15.29
CA ARG A 40 -7.17 7.34 14.34
C ARG A 40 -6.75 5.88 14.46
N THR A 41 -6.68 5.36 15.68
CA THR A 41 -6.34 3.97 15.94
C THR A 41 -7.41 3.03 15.42
N LEU A 42 -8.68 3.33 15.69
CA LEU A 42 -9.83 2.58 15.16
C LEU A 42 -9.84 2.57 13.63
N GLN A 43 -9.61 3.71 12.98
CA GLN A 43 -9.53 3.78 11.52
C GLN A 43 -8.41 2.90 10.94
N ARG A 44 -7.25 2.85 11.60
CA ARG A 44 -6.14 1.97 11.19
C ARG A 44 -6.54 0.50 11.33
N ASN A 45 -7.15 0.14 12.44
CA ASN A 45 -7.60 -1.24 12.72
C ASN A 45 -8.67 -1.69 11.72
N CYS A 46 -9.65 -0.84 11.39
CA CYS A 46 -10.65 -1.12 10.35
C CYS A 46 -9.99 -1.36 8.99
N LYS A 47 -9.08 -0.47 8.56
CA LYS A 47 -8.35 -0.65 7.29
C LYS A 47 -7.52 -1.94 7.28
N GLN A 48 -6.96 -2.34 8.40
CA GLN A 48 -6.18 -3.57 8.52
C GLN A 48 -7.10 -4.81 8.46
N ALA A 49 -8.25 -4.78 9.14
CA ALA A 49 -9.26 -5.83 9.07
C ALA A 49 -9.81 -6.01 7.65
N ASP A 50 -10.12 -4.91 6.95
CA ASP A 50 -10.55 -4.95 5.54
C ASP A 50 -9.49 -5.57 4.62
N ARG A 51 -8.21 -5.24 4.83
CA ARG A 51 -7.11 -5.86 4.07
C ARG A 51 -7.02 -7.37 4.34
N ALA A 52 -7.11 -7.78 5.61
CA ALA A 52 -7.08 -9.18 5.98
C ALA A 52 -8.28 -9.94 5.40
N ALA A 53 -9.48 -9.36 5.42
CA ALA A 53 -10.67 -9.94 4.80
C ALA A 53 -10.53 -10.10 3.29
N ARG A 54 -9.97 -9.09 2.59
CA ARG A 54 -9.69 -9.17 1.14
C ARG A 54 -8.69 -10.26 0.81
N ILE A 55 -7.64 -10.44 1.62
CA ILE A 55 -6.64 -11.52 1.42
C ILE A 55 -7.29 -12.87 1.62
N ARG A 56 -8.10 -13.06 2.66
CA ARG A 56 -8.81 -14.33 2.96
C ARG A 56 -9.80 -14.71 1.86
N ASN A 57 -10.48 -13.72 1.28
CA ASN A 57 -11.48 -13.94 0.23
C ASN A 57 -10.88 -13.99 -1.18
N LYS A 58 -9.56 -13.83 -1.32
CA LYS A 58 -8.89 -13.93 -2.62
C LYS A 58 -8.93 -15.38 -3.07
N ARG A 59 -9.58 -15.64 -4.22
CA ARG A 59 -9.60 -16.99 -4.81
C ARG A 59 -8.17 -17.47 -5.03
N PRO A 60 -7.84 -18.72 -4.67
CA PRO A 60 -6.57 -19.33 -5.02
C PRO A 60 -6.37 -19.24 -6.54
N GLN A 61 -5.19 -18.85 -6.97
CA GLN A 61 -4.87 -18.85 -8.39
C GLN A 61 -4.59 -20.29 -8.82
N GLU A 62 -5.31 -20.74 -9.83
CA GLU A 62 -5.10 -22.08 -10.41
C GLU A 62 -3.69 -22.14 -11.06
N PRO A 63 -2.97 -23.24 -10.85
CA PRO A 63 -1.73 -23.48 -11.58
C PRO A 63 -2.05 -23.68 -13.07
N MET A 64 -1.21 -23.14 -13.93
CA MET A 64 -1.35 -23.15 -15.39
C MET A 64 -0.10 -23.76 -16.00
N ASN A 65 -0.26 -24.40 -17.15
CA ASN A 65 0.87 -24.94 -17.92
C ASN A 65 1.65 -23.79 -18.55
N VAL A 66 2.96 -23.84 -18.42
CA VAL A 66 3.88 -22.83 -18.98
C VAL A 66 4.39 -23.31 -20.34
N SER A 67 4.39 -22.45 -21.35
CA SER A 67 4.93 -22.79 -22.68
C SER A 67 6.40 -23.18 -22.59
N LYS A 68 6.85 -24.06 -23.48
CA LYS A 68 8.25 -24.55 -23.53
C LYS A 68 9.26 -23.41 -23.67
N GLU A 69 8.91 -22.35 -24.37
CA GLU A 69 9.76 -21.18 -24.60
C GLU A 69 9.93 -20.37 -23.29
N LEU A 70 8.83 -20.11 -22.61
CA LEU A 70 8.83 -19.39 -21.33
C LEU A 70 9.49 -20.21 -20.22
N ALA A 71 9.28 -21.54 -20.19
CA ALA A 71 9.92 -22.45 -19.25
C ALA A 71 11.46 -22.44 -19.42
N LYS A 72 11.97 -22.48 -20.64
CA LYS A 72 13.41 -22.35 -20.91
C LYS A 72 13.98 -21.03 -20.44
N PHE A 73 13.26 -19.95 -20.67
CA PHE A 73 13.68 -18.61 -20.23
C PHE A 73 13.76 -18.49 -18.72
N LEU A 74 12.74 -18.98 -18.01
CA LEU A 74 12.67 -18.95 -16.54
C LEU A 74 13.53 -20.05 -15.89
N LYS A 75 14.18 -20.92 -16.69
CA LYS A 75 14.97 -22.04 -16.22
C LYS A 75 14.20 -23.03 -15.34
N ILE A 76 12.94 -23.27 -15.69
CA ILE A 76 12.04 -24.19 -15.00
C ILE A 76 11.91 -25.49 -15.78
N GLY A 77 11.56 -26.59 -15.10
CA GLY A 77 11.33 -27.89 -15.74
C GLY A 77 10.18 -27.84 -16.76
N SER A 78 10.35 -28.51 -17.88
CA SER A 78 9.27 -28.66 -18.88
C SER A 78 8.10 -29.42 -18.24
N GLY A 79 6.91 -28.81 -18.21
CA GLY A 79 5.72 -29.41 -17.62
C GLY A 79 5.42 -28.96 -16.20
N GLU A 80 6.21 -28.08 -15.61
CA GLU A 80 5.92 -27.50 -14.32
C GLU A 80 4.73 -26.53 -14.40
N GLN A 81 3.76 -26.73 -13.54
CA GLN A 81 2.58 -25.86 -13.44
C GLN A 81 2.85 -24.71 -12.49
N LEU A 82 2.71 -23.50 -12.96
CA LEU A 82 2.91 -22.29 -12.18
C LEU A 82 1.68 -21.40 -12.20
N THR A 83 1.47 -20.67 -11.11
CA THR A 83 0.44 -19.63 -11.10
C THR A 83 0.94 -18.44 -11.92
N LYS A 84 0.01 -17.73 -12.56
CA LYS A 84 0.34 -16.49 -13.30
C LYS A 84 1.10 -15.48 -12.43
N ALA A 85 0.79 -15.39 -11.14
CA ALA A 85 1.49 -14.52 -10.20
C ALA A 85 2.95 -14.94 -10.00
N SER A 86 3.22 -16.26 -9.90
CA SER A 86 4.59 -16.78 -9.79
C SER A 86 5.43 -16.46 -11.02
N VAL A 87 4.86 -16.69 -12.20
CA VAL A 87 5.53 -16.36 -13.48
C VAL A 87 5.83 -14.86 -13.57
N MET A 88 4.86 -13.99 -13.25
CA MET A 88 5.07 -12.54 -13.24
C MET A 88 6.12 -12.10 -12.22
N LYS A 89 6.20 -12.76 -11.08
CA LYS A 89 7.23 -12.50 -10.07
C LYS A 89 8.62 -12.84 -10.63
N MET A 90 8.78 -14.01 -11.26
CA MET A 90 10.05 -14.43 -11.87
C MET A 90 10.50 -13.49 -12.98
N VAL A 91 9.59 -13.10 -13.88
CA VAL A 91 9.88 -12.12 -14.94
C VAL A 91 10.27 -10.77 -14.35
N SER A 92 9.58 -10.31 -13.31
CA SER A 92 9.91 -9.04 -12.64
C SER A 92 11.28 -9.08 -11.94
N THR A 93 11.64 -10.22 -11.34
CA THR A 93 12.96 -10.43 -10.75
C THR A 93 14.03 -10.37 -11.85
N TYR A 94 13.83 -11.08 -12.95
CA TYR A 94 14.75 -11.04 -14.11
C TYR A 94 14.99 -9.60 -14.62
N ILE A 95 13.93 -8.80 -14.78
CA ILE A 95 14.02 -7.40 -15.23
C ILE A 95 14.86 -6.56 -14.26
N LYS A 96 14.74 -6.80 -12.95
CA LYS A 96 15.53 -6.12 -11.92
C LYS A 96 16.99 -6.56 -11.92
N ASP A 97 17.24 -7.86 -11.96
CA ASP A 97 18.60 -8.44 -11.93
C ASP A 97 19.42 -8.02 -13.16
N LYS A 98 18.77 -7.84 -14.30
CA LYS A 98 19.39 -7.35 -15.53
C LYS A 98 19.42 -5.82 -15.64
N ASN A 99 18.96 -5.09 -14.59
CA ASN A 99 18.90 -3.62 -14.56
C ASN A 99 18.21 -3.01 -15.79
N LEU A 100 17.14 -3.65 -16.26
CA LEU A 100 16.40 -3.20 -17.44
C LEU A 100 15.39 -2.08 -17.11
N GLN A 101 15.16 -1.78 -15.84
CA GLN A 101 14.25 -0.72 -15.43
C GLN A 101 14.79 0.67 -15.80
N VAL A 102 13.88 1.57 -16.19
CA VAL A 102 14.22 2.97 -16.46
C VAL A 102 14.51 3.67 -15.13
N ALA A 103 15.61 4.45 -15.07
CA ALA A 103 16.05 5.12 -13.83
C ALA A 103 14.99 6.08 -13.28
N ASP A 104 14.33 6.84 -14.15
CA ASP A 104 13.33 7.84 -13.79
C ASP A 104 11.98 7.25 -13.43
N ASP A 105 11.62 6.10 -14.01
CA ASP A 105 10.34 5.45 -13.79
C ASP A 105 10.50 3.92 -13.64
N LYS A 106 10.57 3.45 -12.40
CA LYS A 106 10.69 2.03 -12.06
C LYS A 106 9.49 1.17 -12.50
N ARG A 107 8.42 1.77 -13.00
CA ARG A 107 7.26 1.06 -13.58
C ARG A 107 7.49 0.67 -15.02
N LYS A 108 8.50 1.27 -15.66
CA LYS A 108 8.88 1.02 -17.04
C LYS A 108 10.23 0.31 -17.12
N PHE A 109 10.41 -0.45 -18.14
CA PHE A 109 11.68 -1.13 -18.44
C PHE A 109 11.90 -1.20 -19.94
N VAL A 110 13.15 -1.36 -20.33
CA VAL A 110 13.57 -1.54 -21.73
C VAL A 110 13.76 -3.04 -21.97
N PRO A 111 12.96 -3.68 -22.86
CA PRO A 111 13.08 -5.10 -23.10
C PRO A 111 14.42 -5.43 -23.78
N ASN A 112 15.11 -6.43 -23.27
CA ASN A 112 16.32 -6.97 -23.88
C ASN A 112 15.98 -7.94 -25.03
N LYS A 113 17.01 -8.40 -25.75
CA LYS A 113 16.85 -9.31 -26.89
C LYS A 113 16.09 -10.61 -26.55
N GLU A 114 16.25 -11.10 -25.33
CA GLU A 114 15.58 -12.32 -24.84
C GLU A 114 14.08 -12.10 -24.63
N LEU A 115 13.71 -11.00 -23.96
CA LEU A 115 12.31 -10.62 -23.74
C LEU A 115 11.60 -10.32 -25.07
N VAL A 116 12.31 -9.64 -25.98
CA VAL A 116 11.81 -9.36 -27.35
C VAL A 116 11.49 -10.66 -28.10
N LYS A 117 12.39 -11.64 -28.04
CA LYS A 117 12.21 -12.92 -28.75
C LYS A 117 11.05 -13.75 -28.18
N ILE A 118 10.91 -13.80 -26.86
CA ILE A 118 9.89 -14.63 -26.21
C ILE A 118 8.50 -14.00 -26.33
N PHE A 119 8.40 -12.72 -26.13
CA PHE A 119 7.11 -12.03 -26.11
C PHE A 119 6.72 -11.39 -27.44
N GLY A 120 7.56 -11.51 -28.48
CA GLY A 120 7.28 -10.95 -29.82
C GLY A 120 7.16 -9.41 -29.83
N ILE A 121 7.93 -8.73 -28.98
CA ILE A 121 7.82 -7.30 -28.71
C ILE A 121 8.79 -6.53 -29.63
N SER A 122 8.41 -5.35 -30.09
CA SER A 122 9.32 -4.44 -30.80
C SER A 122 10.36 -3.85 -29.86
N LYS A 123 11.64 -3.83 -30.26
CA LYS A 123 12.79 -3.40 -29.45
C LYS A 123 12.78 -1.96 -28.98
N ALA A 124 11.92 -1.12 -29.53
CA ALA A 124 12.08 0.34 -29.45
C ALA A 124 11.23 1.05 -28.42
N GLN A 125 10.43 0.35 -27.63
CA GLN A 125 9.49 1.00 -26.72
C GLN A 125 9.74 0.59 -25.27
N ASN A 126 9.75 1.59 -24.37
CA ASN A 126 9.65 1.35 -22.95
C ASN A 126 8.34 0.64 -22.66
N MET A 127 8.42 -0.50 -21.99
CA MET A 127 7.26 -1.30 -21.61
C MET A 127 6.93 -1.16 -20.15
N THR A 128 5.66 -1.28 -19.86
CA THR A 128 5.16 -1.34 -18.48
C THR A 128 4.95 -2.80 -18.03
N PHE A 129 4.97 -3.04 -16.72
CA PHE A 129 4.65 -4.36 -16.16
C PHE A 129 3.20 -4.81 -16.45
N VAL A 130 2.31 -3.86 -16.77
CA VAL A 130 0.93 -4.18 -17.16
C VAL A 130 0.88 -4.76 -18.58
N GLU A 131 1.66 -4.20 -19.51
CA GLU A 131 1.76 -4.68 -20.89
C GLU A 131 2.39 -6.06 -20.97
N ILE A 132 3.50 -6.30 -20.27
CA ILE A 132 4.14 -7.62 -20.26
C ILE A 132 3.21 -8.69 -19.67
N ASN A 133 2.31 -8.35 -18.74
CA ASN A 133 1.32 -9.27 -18.19
C ASN A 133 0.35 -9.81 -19.26
N LYS A 134 0.06 -9.05 -20.32
CA LYS A 134 -0.73 -9.52 -21.47
C LYS A 134 0.04 -10.58 -22.25
N HIS A 135 1.32 -10.33 -22.53
CA HIS A 135 2.18 -11.26 -23.26
C HIS A 135 2.42 -12.55 -22.46
N VAL A 136 2.70 -12.44 -21.16
CA VAL A 136 2.81 -13.63 -20.29
C VAL A 136 1.55 -14.49 -20.33
N SER A 137 0.37 -13.88 -20.42
CA SER A 137 -0.90 -14.64 -20.47
C SER A 137 -1.02 -15.52 -21.73
N GLN A 138 -0.37 -15.16 -22.84
CA GLN A 138 -0.38 -15.94 -24.07
C GLN A 138 0.47 -17.21 -23.96
N HIS A 139 1.45 -17.23 -23.05
CA HIS A 139 2.31 -18.37 -22.77
C HIS A 139 1.82 -19.28 -21.64
N LEU A 140 0.64 -18.99 -21.10
CA LEU A 140 -0.01 -19.77 -20.04
C LEU A 140 -1.30 -20.39 -20.56
N SER A 141 -1.40 -21.71 -20.46
CA SER A 141 -2.61 -22.47 -20.82
C SER A 141 -3.15 -23.22 -19.58
N LYS A 142 -4.46 -23.41 -19.55
CA LYS A 142 -5.09 -24.28 -18.54
C LYS A 142 -4.78 -25.73 -18.79
#